data_81d102f8c7021e776366b4e70eb6e40e
#
_entry.id   81d102f8c7021e776366b4e70eb6e40e
#
_cell.length_a   1.000
_cell.length_b   1.000
_cell.length_c   1.000
_cell.angle_alpha   90.00
_cell.angle_beta   90.00
_cell.angle_gamma   90.00
#
_symmetry.space_group_name_H-M   'P 1'
#
loop_
_entity.id
_entity.type
_entity.pdbx_description
1 polymer ?
#
loop_
_entity_poly.entity_id
_entity_poly.type
_entity_poly.pdbx_seq_one_letter_code
_entity_poly.pdbx_strand_id
1 'polypeptide(L)'
;VWGGEIGVLWPTWGKRPWEARRQYPIWGVGGSYIRLGERAHCSALGLLPHLSIPIYRNRRWLTAFRIGTGVGYVTRPYDSFHNPTENAIGSHWNNLTQFRLGLTYRLNKHWRLQVGASLTHLSNGATKLPNFGTNIPAYFFSLNNSPGGILEESFRPKTEAVPMKRRWGLLFGGSAAVVEYAIIDGPKYMIWGGTVTALFHIASLNRLTLSVEGEYNPAVAEFGLQTGGFFNVREAKRGARRAAVAPGAEFLFGPVGIHLQAGWYTGRGRINRYVPAPWYGRLTTRYYLPPLFSSSVRPWAGVALKAHRVNAEMIALQLGLTL
;
A
#
# COMPACT_ATOMS: atom_id res chain seq x y z
N VAL A 1 -14.46 -18.81 -5.76
CA VAL A 1 -14.12 -17.86 -4.69
C VAL A 1 -15.34 -16.98 -4.40
N TRP A 2 -15.70 -16.81 -3.14
CA TRP A 2 -16.77 -15.92 -2.68
C TRP A 2 -16.40 -15.37 -1.29
N GLY A 3 -17.06 -14.28 -0.89
CA GLY A 3 -16.78 -13.69 0.43
C GLY A 3 -17.83 -12.66 0.82
N GLY A 4 -17.69 -12.15 2.03
CA GLY A 4 -18.51 -11.09 2.59
C GLY A 4 -17.65 -10.07 3.34
N GLU A 5 -18.18 -8.87 3.46
CA GLU A 5 -17.56 -7.78 4.21
C GLU A 5 -18.64 -7.05 5.02
N ILE A 6 -18.32 -6.76 6.27
CA ILE A 6 -19.09 -5.87 7.14
C ILE A 6 -18.16 -4.76 7.61
N GLY A 7 -18.65 -3.53 7.72
CA GLY A 7 -17.77 -2.43 8.11
C GLY A 7 -18.48 -1.18 8.57
N VAL A 8 -17.68 -0.27 9.10
CA VAL A 8 -18.11 1.05 9.54
C VAL A 8 -17.48 2.10 8.64
N LEU A 9 -18.30 3.08 8.25
CA LEU A 9 -17.91 4.17 7.35
C LEU A 9 -18.04 5.52 8.06
N TRP A 10 -17.03 6.36 7.92
CA TRP A 10 -17.00 7.73 8.45
C TRP A 10 -16.89 8.73 7.29
N PRO A 11 -18.03 9.27 6.81
CA PRO A 11 -18.01 10.32 5.80
C PRO A 11 -17.32 11.58 6.31
N THR A 12 -16.62 12.28 5.43
CA THR A 12 -16.15 13.63 5.70
C THR A 12 -17.17 14.65 5.21
N TRP A 13 -17.23 15.81 5.86
CA TRP A 13 -18.27 16.81 5.67
C TRP A 13 -17.74 18.19 5.27
N GLY A 14 -16.44 18.29 4.95
CA GLY A 14 -15.81 19.57 4.66
C GLY A 14 -15.44 20.39 5.90
N LYS A 15 -15.36 19.75 7.08
CA LYS A 15 -14.88 20.40 8.31
C LYS A 15 -13.44 20.91 8.15
N ARG A 16 -12.63 20.20 7.39
CA ARG A 16 -11.27 20.58 7.01
C ARG A 16 -11.21 20.90 5.52
N PRO A 17 -10.45 21.93 5.09
CA PRO A 17 -10.42 22.35 3.67
C PRO A 17 -10.09 21.23 2.67
N TRP A 18 -9.23 20.28 3.06
CA TRP A 18 -8.86 19.16 2.19
C TRP A 18 -10.03 18.21 1.90
N GLU A 19 -10.98 18.05 2.83
CA GLU A 19 -12.14 17.16 2.68
C GLU A 19 -13.02 17.60 1.50
N ALA A 20 -13.37 18.88 1.45
CA ALA A 20 -14.16 19.43 0.35
C ALA A 20 -13.40 19.42 -0.99
N ARG A 21 -12.07 19.69 -0.96
CA ARG A 21 -11.23 19.63 -2.16
C ARG A 21 -11.07 18.22 -2.73
N ARG A 22 -11.14 17.19 -1.88
CA ARG A 22 -11.15 15.77 -2.25
C ARG A 22 -12.57 15.22 -2.45
N GLN A 23 -13.58 16.08 -2.60
CA GLN A 23 -14.98 15.71 -2.81
C GLN A 23 -15.55 14.85 -1.66
N TYR A 24 -15.15 15.16 -0.43
CA TYR A 24 -15.62 14.50 0.79
C TYR A 24 -15.36 13.00 0.83
N PRO A 25 -14.09 12.57 0.94
CA PRO A 25 -13.74 11.16 1.03
C PRO A 25 -14.39 10.49 2.24
N ILE A 26 -14.52 9.17 2.16
CA ILE A 26 -15.12 8.36 3.21
C ILE A 26 -14.04 7.45 3.76
N TRP A 27 -13.71 7.58 5.03
CA TRP A 27 -12.90 6.63 5.77
C TRP A 27 -13.75 5.44 6.17
N GLY A 28 -13.13 4.27 6.31
CA GLY A 28 -13.82 3.10 6.81
C GLY A 28 -12.87 2.02 7.30
N VAL A 29 -13.45 1.08 8.03
CA VAL A 29 -12.81 -0.17 8.42
C VAL A 29 -13.78 -1.30 8.13
N GLY A 30 -13.35 -2.30 7.37
CA GLY A 30 -14.11 -3.50 7.04
C GLY A 30 -13.48 -4.74 7.66
N GLY A 31 -14.32 -5.63 8.21
CA GLY A 31 -13.99 -7.01 8.48
C GLY A 31 -14.46 -7.87 7.31
N SER A 32 -13.59 -8.70 6.76
CA SER A 32 -13.90 -9.54 5.60
C SER A 32 -13.65 -11.03 5.87
N TYR A 33 -14.47 -11.85 5.24
CA TYR A 33 -14.27 -13.29 5.10
C TYR A 33 -14.23 -13.63 3.62
N ILE A 34 -13.22 -14.38 3.17
CA ILE A 34 -13.03 -14.78 1.78
C ILE A 34 -12.75 -16.30 1.75
N ARG A 35 -13.59 -17.05 1.06
CA ARG A 35 -13.33 -18.46 0.76
C ARG A 35 -12.52 -18.56 -0.52
N LEU A 36 -11.27 -19.00 -0.41
CA LEU A 36 -10.29 -18.97 -1.50
C LEU A 36 -10.42 -20.15 -2.49
N GLY A 37 -11.03 -21.26 -2.07
CA GLY A 37 -11.28 -22.41 -2.95
C GLY A 37 -11.77 -23.64 -2.18
N GLU A 38 -12.23 -24.66 -2.93
CA GLU A 38 -12.70 -25.92 -2.35
C GLU A 38 -11.56 -26.89 -2.08
N ARG A 39 -10.57 -26.97 -2.97
CA ARG A 39 -9.48 -27.97 -2.90
C ARG A 39 -8.62 -27.83 -1.65
N ALA A 40 -8.40 -26.62 -1.17
CA ALA A 40 -7.57 -26.36 0.01
C ALA A 40 -8.38 -26.12 1.29
N HIS A 41 -9.72 -26.06 1.25
CA HIS A 41 -10.56 -25.58 2.37
C HIS A 41 -10.00 -24.29 3.00
N CYS A 42 -9.33 -23.47 2.17
CA CYS A 42 -8.61 -22.30 2.60
C CYS A 42 -9.55 -21.10 2.63
N SER A 43 -9.50 -20.35 3.70
CA SER A 43 -10.24 -19.09 3.85
C SER A 43 -9.30 -18.01 4.37
N ALA A 44 -9.64 -16.77 4.08
CA ALA A 44 -8.97 -15.61 4.64
C ALA A 44 -9.95 -14.76 5.45
N LEU A 45 -9.54 -14.36 6.63
CA LEU A 45 -10.19 -13.33 7.44
C LEU A 45 -9.38 -12.04 7.27
N GLY A 46 -10.03 -10.90 7.15
CA GLY A 46 -9.33 -9.63 6.94
C GLY A 46 -9.85 -8.51 7.80
N LEU A 47 -8.95 -7.65 8.25
CA LEU A 47 -9.27 -6.34 8.81
C LEU A 47 -8.66 -5.28 7.90
N LEU A 48 -9.51 -4.44 7.30
CA LEU A 48 -9.16 -3.56 6.20
C LEU A 48 -9.57 -2.11 6.48
N PRO A 49 -8.70 -1.29 7.07
CA PRO A 49 -8.85 0.16 7.00
C PRO A 49 -8.77 0.62 5.55
N HIS A 50 -9.65 1.54 5.16
CA HIS A 50 -9.72 1.98 3.78
C HIS A 50 -10.20 3.43 3.64
N LEU A 51 -9.91 4.00 2.47
CA LEU A 51 -10.34 5.32 2.04
C LEU A 51 -11.07 5.21 0.72
N SER A 52 -12.31 5.67 0.69
CA SER A 52 -13.10 5.80 -0.55
C SER A 52 -13.04 7.24 -1.04
N ILE A 53 -12.52 7.41 -2.25
CA ILE A 53 -12.26 8.70 -2.90
C ILE A 53 -13.36 8.91 -3.95
N PRO A 54 -14.26 9.88 -3.78
CA PRO A 54 -15.27 10.18 -4.77
C PRO A 54 -14.64 10.66 -6.08
N ILE A 55 -15.06 10.08 -7.19
CA ILE A 55 -14.70 10.49 -8.57
C ILE A 55 -15.81 11.36 -9.12
N TYR A 56 -17.05 10.96 -8.91
CA TYR A 56 -18.24 11.66 -9.34
C TYR A 56 -19.30 11.61 -8.25
N ARG A 57 -20.02 12.71 -8.01
CA ARG A 57 -21.09 12.82 -7.03
C ARG A 57 -22.19 13.75 -7.52
N ASN A 58 -23.43 13.27 -7.39
CA ASN A 58 -24.61 14.11 -7.49
C ASN A 58 -25.63 13.71 -6.39
N ARG A 59 -26.85 14.21 -6.46
CA ARG A 59 -27.90 13.94 -5.46
C ARG A 59 -28.21 12.44 -5.28
N ARG A 60 -28.14 11.64 -6.34
CA ARG A 60 -28.55 10.22 -6.32
C ARG A 60 -27.37 9.27 -6.47
N TRP A 61 -26.30 9.68 -7.16
CA TRP A 61 -25.21 8.82 -7.57
C TRP A 61 -23.87 9.25 -6.97
N LEU A 62 -23.11 8.27 -6.55
CA LEU A 62 -21.71 8.44 -6.13
C LEU A 62 -20.87 7.35 -6.78
N THR A 63 -19.93 7.74 -7.63
CA THR A 63 -18.85 6.85 -8.10
C THR A 63 -17.62 7.13 -7.27
N ALA A 64 -17.05 6.09 -6.67
CA ALA A 64 -15.87 6.22 -5.83
C ALA A 64 -14.87 5.11 -6.09
N PHE A 65 -13.59 5.48 -6.00
CA PHE A 65 -12.48 4.54 -5.93
C PHE A 65 -12.09 4.35 -4.46
N ARG A 66 -12.09 3.09 -4.00
CA ARG A 66 -11.65 2.72 -2.66
C ARG A 66 -10.28 2.08 -2.72
N ILE A 67 -9.39 2.52 -1.87
CA ILE A 67 -8.10 1.88 -1.59
C ILE A 67 -8.06 1.54 -0.11
N GLY A 68 -7.68 0.31 0.20
CA GLY A 68 -7.49 -0.16 1.56
C GLY A 68 -6.27 -1.06 1.66
N THR A 69 -5.59 -1.01 2.80
CA THR A 69 -4.53 -1.93 3.16
C THR A 69 -4.63 -2.27 4.63
N GLY A 70 -4.45 -3.54 4.96
CA GLY A 70 -4.64 -4.03 6.31
C GLY A 70 -4.02 -5.41 6.50
N VAL A 71 -4.60 -6.20 7.39
CA VAL A 71 -4.09 -7.51 7.78
C VAL A 71 -5.08 -8.58 7.38
N GLY A 72 -4.58 -9.64 6.78
CA GLY A 72 -5.31 -10.86 6.45
C GLY A 72 -4.76 -12.07 7.18
N TYR A 73 -5.64 -12.91 7.71
CA TYR A 73 -5.29 -14.20 8.31
C TYR A 73 -5.78 -15.32 7.40
N VAL A 74 -4.84 -16.12 6.85
CA VAL A 74 -5.12 -17.27 5.99
C VAL A 74 -5.15 -18.53 6.85
N THR A 75 -6.22 -19.30 6.75
CA THR A 75 -6.44 -20.45 7.66
C THR A 75 -5.54 -21.64 7.36
N ARG A 76 -5.16 -21.85 6.09
CA ARG A 76 -4.32 -22.96 5.65
C ARG A 76 -3.27 -22.48 4.66
N PRO A 77 -2.18 -21.86 5.13
CA PRO A 77 -1.04 -21.53 4.29
C PRO A 77 -0.28 -22.80 3.89
N TYR A 78 0.78 -22.64 3.11
CA TYR A 78 1.72 -23.69 2.80
C TYR A 78 2.24 -24.38 4.08
N ASP A 79 2.24 -25.69 4.02
CA ASP A 79 2.88 -26.57 5.01
C ASP A 79 3.45 -27.78 4.25
N SER A 80 4.71 -28.12 4.53
CA SER A 80 5.43 -29.17 3.78
C SER A 80 4.82 -30.57 3.94
N PHE A 81 4.07 -30.82 5.00
CA PHE A 81 3.43 -32.10 5.28
C PHE A 81 1.92 -32.09 5.05
N HIS A 82 1.23 -31.02 5.49
CA HIS A 82 -0.24 -30.97 5.50
C HIS A 82 -0.85 -30.22 4.32
N ASN A 83 -0.08 -29.33 3.68
CA ASN A 83 -0.54 -28.53 2.54
C ASN A 83 0.59 -28.18 1.54
N PRO A 84 1.33 -29.18 1.01
CA PRO A 84 2.51 -28.95 0.17
C PRO A 84 2.21 -28.37 -1.21
N THR A 85 0.96 -28.38 -1.64
CA THR A 85 0.55 -27.87 -2.96
C THR A 85 0.19 -26.38 -2.94
N GLU A 86 0.09 -25.77 -1.76
CA GLU A 86 -0.17 -24.34 -1.61
C GLU A 86 1.13 -23.56 -1.86
N ASN A 87 1.25 -22.91 -2.99
CA ASN A 87 2.45 -22.15 -3.37
C ASN A 87 2.25 -20.63 -3.37
N ALA A 88 1.04 -20.18 -3.17
CA ALA A 88 0.73 -18.75 -3.18
C ALA A 88 1.05 -18.05 -1.86
N ILE A 89 0.80 -18.71 -0.72
CA ILE A 89 0.85 -18.08 0.61
C ILE A 89 1.52 -19.01 1.62
N GLY A 90 2.69 -18.62 2.13
CA GLY A 90 3.48 -19.39 3.10
C GLY A 90 3.22 -19.04 4.56
N SER A 91 2.33 -18.11 4.89
CA SER A 91 2.08 -17.68 6.27
C SER A 91 0.61 -17.45 6.58
N HIS A 92 0.23 -17.61 7.85
CA HIS A 92 -1.11 -17.24 8.32
C HIS A 92 -1.34 -15.74 8.20
N TRP A 93 -0.38 -14.92 8.64
CA TRP A 93 -0.48 -13.47 8.63
C TRP A 93 0.04 -12.88 7.32
N ASN A 94 -0.78 -12.07 6.68
CA ASN A 94 -0.50 -11.48 5.36
C ASN A 94 -0.95 -10.02 5.34
N ASN A 95 -0.39 -9.24 4.44
CA ASN A 95 -0.98 -7.98 4.04
C ASN A 95 -2.22 -8.28 3.17
N LEU A 96 -3.28 -7.55 3.45
CA LEU A 96 -4.50 -7.52 2.67
C LEU A 96 -4.62 -6.14 2.04
N THR A 97 -4.44 -6.05 0.73
CA THR A 97 -4.64 -4.80 -0.02
C THR A 97 -5.82 -4.95 -0.95
N GLN A 98 -6.70 -3.95 -0.98
CA GLN A 98 -7.89 -3.99 -1.83
C GLN A 98 -8.07 -2.67 -2.57
N PHE A 99 -8.36 -2.80 -3.86
CA PHE A 99 -8.85 -1.74 -4.72
C PHE A 99 -10.30 -2.04 -5.09
N ARG A 100 -11.16 -1.02 -5.07
CA ARG A 100 -12.57 -1.19 -5.39
C ARG A 100 -13.08 0.02 -6.17
N LEU A 101 -13.71 -0.21 -7.30
CA LEU A 101 -14.46 0.82 -8.03
C LEU A 101 -15.95 0.53 -7.85
N GLY A 102 -16.65 1.47 -7.27
CA GLY A 102 -18.06 1.29 -6.92
C GLY A 102 -18.96 2.42 -7.40
N LEU A 103 -20.15 2.05 -7.86
CA LEU A 103 -21.24 2.93 -8.17
C LEU A 103 -22.29 2.78 -7.08
N THR A 104 -22.59 3.85 -6.38
CA THR A 104 -23.55 3.89 -5.26
C THR A 104 -24.78 4.67 -5.68
N TYR A 105 -25.96 4.10 -5.45
CA TYR A 105 -27.25 4.75 -5.65
C TYR A 105 -27.91 5.04 -4.30
N ARG A 106 -28.38 6.26 -4.10
CA ARG A 106 -29.12 6.67 -2.92
C ARG A 106 -30.59 6.26 -3.05
N LEU A 107 -31.01 5.29 -2.25
CA LEU A 107 -32.43 4.91 -2.15
C LEU A 107 -33.24 5.97 -1.38
N ASN A 108 -32.70 6.41 -0.23
CA ASN A 108 -33.27 7.48 0.61
C ASN A 108 -32.16 8.12 1.48
N LYS A 109 -32.51 8.92 2.47
CA LYS A 109 -31.55 9.56 3.37
C LYS A 109 -30.74 8.57 4.21
N HIS A 110 -31.25 7.36 4.45
CA HIS A 110 -30.61 6.35 5.29
C HIS A 110 -29.93 5.25 4.48
N TRP A 111 -30.51 4.82 3.37
CA TRP A 111 -30.07 3.63 2.64
C TRP A 111 -29.45 3.95 1.29
N ARG A 112 -28.36 3.26 1.00
CA ARG A 112 -27.64 3.29 -0.28
C ARG A 112 -27.32 1.89 -0.72
N LEU A 113 -27.50 1.68 -2.00
CA LEU A 113 -27.12 0.47 -2.71
C LEU A 113 -25.81 0.73 -3.44
N GLN A 114 -24.87 -0.18 -3.38
CA GLN A 114 -23.60 -0.06 -4.11
C GLN A 114 -23.31 -1.35 -4.87
N VAL A 115 -22.84 -1.21 -6.12
CA VAL A 115 -22.35 -2.29 -6.96
C VAL A 115 -21.00 -1.90 -7.54
N GLY A 116 -20.19 -2.88 -7.92
CA GLY A 116 -18.92 -2.57 -8.56
C GLY A 116 -17.99 -3.76 -8.69
N ALA A 117 -16.72 -3.44 -8.99
CA ALA A 117 -15.65 -4.40 -9.10
C ALA A 117 -14.57 -4.14 -8.05
N SER A 118 -13.93 -5.20 -7.62
CA SER A 118 -12.80 -5.14 -6.68
C SER A 118 -11.67 -6.06 -7.11
N LEU A 119 -10.45 -5.69 -6.71
CA LEU A 119 -9.27 -6.52 -6.76
C LEU A 119 -8.69 -6.58 -5.34
N THR A 120 -8.66 -7.78 -4.77
CA THR A 120 -8.07 -8.01 -3.45
C THR A 120 -6.78 -8.79 -3.61
N HIS A 121 -5.71 -8.31 -3.00
CA HIS A 121 -4.39 -8.93 -2.98
C HIS A 121 -4.02 -9.36 -1.57
N LEU A 122 -3.61 -10.63 -1.43
CA LEU A 122 -3.07 -11.22 -0.20
C LEU A 122 -1.62 -11.63 -0.43
N SER A 123 -0.70 -11.18 0.43
CA SER A 123 0.73 -11.49 0.34
C SER A 123 1.41 -11.14 1.65
N ASN A 124 2.43 -11.88 2.04
CA ASN A 124 3.22 -11.58 3.24
C ASN A 124 4.47 -10.73 2.94
N GLY A 125 4.65 -10.27 1.68
CA GLY A 125 5.82 -9.48 1.29
C GLY A 125 7.13 -10.25 1.44
N ALA A 126 7.13 -11.53 1.13
CA ALA A 126 8.25 -12.46 1.23
C ALA A 126 8.83 -12.63 2.66
N THR A 127 8.06 -12.31 3.70
CA THR A 127 8.49 -12.60 5.09
C THR A 127 8.50 -14.10 5.42
N LYS A 128 7.75 -14.89 4.64
CA LYS A 128 7.77 -16.35 4.63
C LYS A 128 7.45 -16.88 3.23
N LEU A 129 8.25 -17.81 2.74
CA LEU A 129 8.03 -18.49 1.46
C LEU A 129 7.13 -19.73 1.63
N PRO A 130 6.42 -20.14 0.57
CA PRO A 130 6.27 -19.47 -0.73
C PRO A 130 5.43 -18.19 -0.61
N ASN A 131 5.63 -17.21 -1.49
CA ASN A 131 4.87 -15.98 -1.51
C ASN A 131 4.67 -15.47 -2.95
N PHE A 132 3.94 -16.21 -3.78
CA PHE A 132 3.48 -15.69 -5.07
C PHE A 132 2.34 -14.71 -4.92
N GLY A 133 1.68 -14.72 -3.75
CA GLY A 133 0.50 -13.92 -3.46
C GLY A 133 -0.76 -14.42 -4.17
N THR A 134 -1.90 -13.96 -3.69
CA THR A 134 -3.20 -14.30 -4.28
C THR A 134 -3.92 -13.03 -4.71
N ASN A 135 -4.27 -12.95 -6.00
CA ASN A 135 -5.06 -11.86 -6.57
C ASN A 135 -6.49 -12.35 -6.83
N ILE A 136 -7.45 -11.67 -6.25
CA ILE A 136 -8.87 -12.03 -6.28
C ILE A 136 -9.66 -10.89 -6.92
N PRO A 137 -9.91 -10.95 -8.24
CA PRO A 137 -10.90 -10.08 -8.86
C PRO A 137 -12.30 -10.54 -8.48
N ALA A 138 -13.21 -9.62 -8.20
CA ALA A 138 -14.58 -9.93 -7.85
C ALA A 138 -15.52 -8.77 -8.22
N TYR A 139 -16.76 -9.09 -8.54
CA TYR A 139 -17.88 -8.16 -8.48
C TYR A 139 -18.47 -8.16 -7.09
N PHE A 140 -19.00 -7.04 -6.67
CA PHE A 140 -19.62 -6.94 -5.35
C PHE A 140 -20.94 -6.17 -5.41
N PHE A 141 -21.76 -6.49 -4.44
CA PHE A 141 -22.99 -5.80 -4.10
C PHE A 141 -22.93 -5.47 -2.61
N SER A 142 -23.36 -4.26 -2.23
CA SER A 142 -23.46 -3.91 -0.82
C SER A 142 -24.61 -2.97 -0.52
N LEU A 143 -25.14 -3.08 0.69
CA LEU A 143 -26.15 -2.21 1.24
C LEU A 143 -25.53 -1.41 2.39
N ASN A 144 -25.60 -0.09 2.30
CA ASN A 144 -25.03 0.81 3.32
C ASN A 144 -26.17 1.53 4.04
N ASN A 145 -26.15 1.48 5.37
CA ASN A 145 -27.08 2.21 6.23
C ASN A 145 -26.39 3.38 6.93
N SER A 146 -27.10 4.49 7.03
CA SER A 146 -26.69 5.68 7.77
C SER A 146 -27.80 6.04 8.76
N PRO A 147 -27.74 5.62 10.03
CA PRO A 147 -28.82 5.81 11.00
C PRO A 147 -29.26 7.28 11.18
N GLY A 148 -28.28 8.21 11.21
CA GLY A 148 -28.54 9.66 11.27
C GLY A 148 -29.00 10.30 9.96
N GLY A 149 -29.04 9.52 8.87
CA GLY A 149 -29.25 10.05 7.53
C GLY A 149 -28.07 10.86 7.00
N ILE A 150 -27.99 11.01 5.69
CA ILE A 150 -27.03 11.91 5.03
C ILE A 150 -27.83 12.90 4.19
N LEU A 151 -27.78 14.16 4.58
CA LEU A 151 -28.37 15.28 3.87
C LEU A 151 -27.29 16.00 3.07
N GLU A 152 -27.63 16.51 1.88
CA GLU A 152 -26.66 17.26 1.07
C GLU A 152 -26.24 18.58 1.72
N GLU A 153 -27.14 19.18 2.46
CA GLU A 153 -26.90 20.40 3.25
C GLU A 153 -25.84 20.22 4.34
N SER A 154 -25.54 18.97 4.72
CA SER A 154 -24.47 18.65 5.67
C SER A 154 -23.07 18.88 5.10
N PHE A 155 -22.92 18.96 3.78
CA PHE A 155 -21.63 19.17 3.14
C PHE A 155 -21.29 20.65 3.07
N ARG A 156 -20.22 21.04 3.77
CA ARG A 156 -19.72 22.42 3.72
C ARG A 156 -19.10 22.70 2.34
N PRO A 157 -19.35 23.88 1.76
CA PRO A 157 -18.82 24.22 0.44
C PRO A 157 -17.29 24.27 0.43
N LYS A 158 -16.72 24.17 -0.76
CA LYS A 158 -15.27 24.34 -0.96
C LYS A 158 -14.88 25.75 -0.56
N THR A 159 -13.96 25.85 0.38
CA THR A 159 -13.24 27.12 0.64
C THR A 159 -12.25 27.39 -0.48
N GLU A 160 -12.01 28.66 -0.78
CA GLU A 160 -11.00 29.07 -1.75
C GLU A 160 -9.62 28.47 -1.42
N ALA A 161 -8.86 28.21 -2.48
CA ALA A 161 -7.53 27.65 -2.31
C ALA A 161 -6.60 28.72 -1.73
N VAL A 162 -6.09 28.49 -0.53
CA VAL A 162 -5.00 29.29 0.00
C VAL A 162 -3.80 29.15 -0.94
N PRO A 163 -3.22 30.24 -1.44
CA PRO A 163 -2.03 30.18 -2.28
C PRO A 163 -0.90 29.42 -1.58
N MET A 164 -0.25 28.53 -2.30
CA MET A 164 0.90 27.81 -1.76
C MET A 164 2.10 28.74 -1.63
N LYS A 165 2.54 29.00 -0.40
CA LYS A 165 3.73 29.82 -0.13
C LYS A 165 5.03 29.15 -0.62
N ARG A 166 5.09 27.82 -0.61
CA ARG A 166 6.28 27.05 -1.01
C ARG A 166 5.88 25.88 -1.90
N ARG A 167 6.50 25.76 -3.06
CA ARG A 167 6.26 24.69 -4.03
C ARG A 167 7.23 23.51 -3.86
N TRP A 168 8.39 23.74 -3.28
CA TRP A 168 9.43 22.73 -3.11
C TRP A 168 9.55 22.29 -1.67
N GLY A 169 9.94 21.05 -1.46
CA GLY A 169 10.25 20.46 -0.18
C GLY A 169 11.20 19.29 -0.33
N LEU A 170 11.74 18.85 0.79
CA LEU A 170 12.58 17.66 0.89
C LEU A 170 11.98 16.69 1.90
N LEU A 171 12.10 15.42 1.61
CA LEU A 171 11.72 14.35 2.51
C LEU A 171 12.88 13.38 2.64
N PHE A 172 13.22 13.05 3.88
CA PHE A 172 14.23 12.07 4.24
C PHE A 172 13.55 10.89 4.91
N GLY A 173 13.98 9.68 4.58
CA GLY A 173 13.40 8.47 5.16
C GLY A 173 14.38 7.34 5.30
N GLY A 174 14.20 6.55 6.37
CA GLY A 174 14.77 5.23 6.55
C GLY A 174 13.69 4.16 6.38
N SER A 175 14.07 2.97 5.96
CA SER A 175 13.17 1.82 5.81
C SER A 175 13.80 0.54 6.34
N ALA A 176 12.96 -0.34 6.87
CA ALA A 176 13.34 -1.68 7.29
C ALA A 176 12.29 -2.69 6.82
N ALA A 177 12.74 -3.84 6.32
CA ALA A 177 11.90 -4.97 5.94
C ALA A 177 12.57 -6.28 6.33
N VAL A 178 11.77 -7.33 6.53
CA VAL A 178 12.26 -8.69 6.76
C VAL A 178 11.82 -9.56 5.60
N VAL A 179 12.73 -10.34 5.03
CA VAL A 179 12.41 -11.30 3.97
C VAL A 179 13.04 -12.67 4.27
N GLU A 180 12.34 -13.72 3.94
CA GLU A 180 12.90 -15.05 3.77
C GLU A 180 13.35 -15.19 2.31
N TYR A 181 14.50 -15.77 2.06
CA TYR A 181 15.07 -15.78 0.72
C TYR A 181 15.60 -17.16 0.32
N ALA A 182 15.35 -17.47 -0.95
CA ALA A 182 15.81 -18.63 -1.69
C ALA A 182 15.20 -19.99 -1.29
N ILE A 183 15.06 -20.28 -0.01
CA ILE A 183 14.64 -21.59 0.49
C ILE A 183 13.45 -21.41 1.43
N ILE A 184 12.45 -22.28 1.29
CA ILE A 184 11.30 -22.34 2.21
C ILE A 184 11.80 -22.79 3.59
N ASP A 185 11.30 -22.13 4.66
CA ASP A 185 11.75 -22.29 6.04
C ASP A 185 13.25 -21.98 6.23
N GLY A 186 13.81 -21.18 5.32
CA GLY A 186 15.18 -20.70 5.37
C GLY A 186 15.41 -19.51 6.29
N PRO A 187 16.64 -18.98 6.29
CA PRO A 187 16.98 -17.84 7.12
C PRO A 187 16.25 -16.57 6.67
N LYS A 188 15.94 -15.72 7.65
CA LYS A 188 15.35 -14.40 7.42
C LYS A 188 16.41 -13.32 7.45
N TYR A 189 16.26 -12.36 6.54
CA TYR A 189 17.20 -11.26 6.36
C TYR A 189 16.51 -9.92 6.58
N MET A 190 17.19 -9.03 7.31
CA MET A 190 16.74 -7.65 7.50
C MET A 190 17.29 -6.80 6.37
N ILE A 191 16.40 -6.20 5.57
CA ILE A 191 16.74 -5.24 4.52
C ILE A 191 16.64 -3.84 5.11
N TRP A 192 17.65 -3.02 4.86
CA TRP A 192 17.72 -1.63 5.28
C TRP A 192 17.76 -0.72 4.06
N GLY A 193 17.07 0.40 4.13
CA GLY A 193 17.09 1.39 3.07
C GLY A 193 17.07 2.81 3.58
N GLY A 194 17.55 3.72 2.74
CA GLY A 194 17.47 5.16 2.94
C GLY A 194 16.97 5.86 1.68
N THR A 195 16.25 6.97 1.83
CA THR A 195 15.73 7.76 0.71
C THR A 195 15.85 9.24 0.98
N VAL A 196 16.19 9.98 -0.07
CA VAL A 196 16.03 11.43 -0.14
C VAL A 196 15.09 11.73 -1.29
N THR A 197 14.01 12.46 -1.02
CA THR A 197 12.96 12.75 -2.00
C THR A 197 12.77 14.24 -2.14
N ALA A 198 12.93 14.76 -3.35
CA ALA A 198 12.47 16.09 -3.73
C ALA A 198 10.95 16.05 -3.95
N LEU A 199 10.26 17.02 -3.35
CA LEU A 199 8.82 17.18 -3.44
C LEU A 199 8.51 18.43 -4.26
N PHE A 200 7.64 18.32 -5.25
CA PHE A 200 7.15 19.47 -6.01
C PHE A 200 5.62 19.52 -5.97
N HIS A 201 5.07 20.49 -5.28
CA HIS A 201 3.63 20.69 -5.16
C HIS A 201 3.05 21.26 -6.46
N ILE A 202 2.29 20.45 -7.19
CA ILE A 202 1.51 20.87 -8.36
C ILE A 202 0.14 21.44 -7.96
N ALA A 203 -0.37 21.03 -6.80
CA ALA A 203 -1.56 21.55 -6.16
C ALA A 203 -1.44 21.39 -4.64
N SER A 204 -2.30 22.03 -3.89
CA SER A 204 -2.27 21.97 -2.41
C SER A 204 -2.33 20.55 -1.81
N LEU A 205 -2.86 19.59 -2.54
CA LEU A 205 -3.04 18.21 -2.09
C LEU A 205 -2.30 17.18 -2.98
N ASN A 206 -1.65 17.65 -4.07
CA ASN A 206 -0.94 16.77 -4.99
C ASN A 206 0.49 17.25 -5.17
N ARG A 207 1.42 16.32 -5.15
CA ARG A 207 2.83 16.62 -5.41
C ARG A 207 3.49 15.55 -6.28
N LEU A 208 4.34 15.99 -7.18
CA LEU A 208 5.29 15.13 -7.86
C LEU A 208 6.48 14.91 -6.96
N THR A 209 7.14 13.78 -7.13
CA THR A 209 8.28 13.39 -6.32
C THR A 209 9.38 12.82 -7.18
N LEU A 210 10.63 13.06 -6.77
CA LEU A 210 11.79 12.39 -7.32
C LEU A 210 12.67 11.92 -6.16
N SER A 211 12.83 10.61 -6.03
CA SER A 211 13.61 10.00 -4.96
C SER A 211 14.92 9.46 -5.48
N VAL A 212 15.97 9.62 -4.68
CA VAL A 212 17.20 8.85 -4.76
C VAL A 212 17.22 7.91 -3.55
N GLU A 213 17.45 6.64 -3.80
CA GLU A 213 17.32 5.58 -2.81
C GLU A 213 18.56 4.72 -2.76
N GLY A 214 18.94 4.32 -1.56
CA GLY A 214 19.95 3.31 -1.29
C GLY A 214 19.36 2.19 -0.47
N GLU A 215 19.72 0.94 -0.78
CA GLU A 215 19.22 -0.25 -0.10
C GLU A 215 20.35 -1.26 0.10
N TYR A 216 20.37 -1.91 1.24
CA TYR A 216 21.22 -3.07 1.52
C TYR A 216 20.36 -4.29 1.81
N ASN A 217 20.52 -5.31 0.95
CA ASN A 217 19.78 -6.58 1.05
C ASN A 217 20.77 -7.75 1.27
N PRO A 218 20.99 -8.16 2.52
CA PRO A 218 21.95 -9.22 2.82
C PRO A 218 21.55 -10.59 2.25
N ALA A 219 20.27 -10.85 1.98
CA ALA A 219 19.83 -12.07 1.31
C ALA A 219 20.48 -12.25 -0.06
N VAL A 220 20.69 -11.15 -0.80
CA VAL A 220 21.36 -11.16 -2.10
C VAL A 220 22.83 -11.56 -1.96
N ALA A 221 23.50 -11.08 -0.92
CA ALA A 221 24.90 -11.43 -0.65
C ALA A 221 25.05 -12.92 -0.36
N GLU A 222 24.23 -13.43 0.54
CA GLU A 222 24.27 -14.83 0.98
C GLU A 222 23.96 -15.78 -0.17
N PHE A 223 22.84 -15.55 -0.86
CA PHE A 223 22.47 -16.35 -2.02
C PHE A 223 23.53 -16.33 -3.12
N GLY A 224 24.11 -15.18 -3.39
CA GLY A 224 25.16 -15.05 -4.38
C GLY A 224 26.44 -15.81 -4.04
N LEU A 225 26.79 -15.88 -2.73
CA LEU A 225 27.93 -16.71 -2.27
C LEU A 225 27.62 -18.20 -2.40
N GLN A 226 26.43 -18.63 -1.95
CA GLN A 226 26.03 -20.05 -2.00
C GLN A 226 25.91 -20.58 -3.42
N THR A 227 25.49 -19.74 -4.37
CA THR A 227 25.31 -20.13 -5.78
C THR A 227 26.53 -19.87 -6.66
N GLY A 228 27.67 -19.42 -6.09
CA GLY A 228 28.86 -19.07 -6.84
C GLY A 228 28.69 -17.80 -7.72
N GLY A 229 27.68 -17.01 -7.46
CA GLY A 229 27.43 -15.73 -8.13
C GLY A 229 28.42 -14.63 -7.74
N PHE A 230 29.00 -14.74 -6.55
CA PHE A 230 30.09 -13.88 -6.03
C PHE A 230 31.27 -14.74 -5.62
N PHE A 231 32.48 -14.28 -5.91
CA PHE A 231 33.69 -15.02 -5.61
C PHE A 231 34.18 -14.88 -4.16
N ASN A 232 33.76 -13.79 -3.49
CA ASN A 232 34.15 -13.52 -2.11
C ASN A 232 33.15 -12.62 -1.39
N VAL A 233 33.27 -12.55 -0.06
CA VAL A 233 32.41 -11.79 0.83
C VAL A 233 32.38 -10.29 0.51
N ARG A 234 33.51 -9.71 0.07
CA ARG A 234 33.57 -8.29 -0.28
C ARG A 234 32.74 -7.99 -1.52
N GLU A 235 32.82 -8.83 -2.53
CA GLU A 235 32.02 -8.75 -3.75
C GLU A 235 30.52 -8.94 -3.43
N ALA A 236 30.19 -9.93 -2.61
CA ALA A 236 28.83 -10.20 -2.17
C ALA A 236 28.21 -8.99 -1.42
N LYS A 237 28.93 -8.40 -0.48
CA LYS A 237 28.48 -7.19 0.24
C LYS A 237 28.30 -5.99 -0.68
N ARG A 238 29.11 -5.84 -1.73
CA ARG A 238 28.89 -4.82 -2.77
C ARG A 238 27.63 -5.12 -3.59
N GLY A 239 27.48 -6.37 -4.02
CA GLY A 239 26.34 -6.84 -4.79
C GLY A 239 25.01 -6.74 -4.04
N ALA A 240 25.02 -6.79 -2.71
CA ALA A 240 23.85 -6.60 -1.86
C ALA A 240 23.41 -5.13 -1.74
N ARG A 241 24.24 -4.16 -2.15
CA ARG A 241 23.88 -2.74 -2.17
C ARG A 241 23.23 -2.39 -3.49
N ARG A 242 22.07 -1.76 -3.42
CA ARG A 242 21.31 -1.30 -4.58
C ARG A 242 21.06 0.19 -4.44
N ALA A 243 21.14 0.91 -5.55
CA ALA A 243 20.73 2.30 -5.63
C ALA A 243 19.69 2.46 -6.73
N ALA A 244 18.77 3.37 -6.55
CA ALA A 244 17.68 3.61 -7.50
C ALA A 244 17.31 5.08 -7.57
N VAL A 245 16.75 5.46 -8.72
CA VAL A 245 16.04 6.73 -8.90
C VAL A 245 14.58 6.41 -9.12
N ALA A 246 13.69 7.07 -8.38
CA ALA A 246 12.27 6.77 -8.39
C ALA A 246 11.42 8.05 -8.50
N PRO A 247 10.96 8.42 -9.71
CA PRO A 247 9.89 9.38 -9.88
C PRO A 247 8.58 8.84 -9.33
N GLY A 248 7.70 9.76 -8.92
CA GLY A 248 6.40 9.38 -8.37
C GLY A 248 5.44 10.54 -8.20
N ALA A 249 4.28 10.22 -7.64
CA ALA A 249 3.26 11.18 -7.29
C ALA A 249 2.67 10.84 -5.91
N GLU A 250 2.42 11.85 -5.11
CA GLU A 250 1.81 11.70 -3.80
C GLU A 250 0.53 12.52 -3.69
N PHE A 251 -0.51 11.87 -3.19
CA PHE A 251 -1.85 12.39 -3.00
C PHE A 251 -2.12 12.52 -1.51
N LEU A 252 -2.39 13.74 -1.05
CA LEU A 252 -2.60 14.04 0.37
C LEU A 252 -4.09 14.03 0.73
N PHE A 253 -4.42 13.37 1.84
CA PHE A 253 -5.74 13.26 2.45
C PHE A 253 -5.62 13.64 3.93
N GLY A 254 -5.49 14.95 4.19
CA GLY A 254 -5.17 15.45 5.52
C GLY A 254 -3.77 15.01 5.96
N PRO A 255 -3.65 14.27 7.07
CA PRO A 255 -2.35 13.77 7.54
C PRO A 255 -1.88 12.52 6.79
N VAL A 256 -2.72 11.92 5.94
CA VAL A 256 -2.37 10.71 5.20
C VAL A 256 -1.93 11.07 3.78
N GLY A 257 -0.80 10.50 3.36
CA GLY A 257 -0.29 10.55 1.98
C GLY A 257 -0.32 9.17 1.35
N ILE A 258 -0.85 9.07 0.14
CA ILE A 258 -0.74 7.88 -0.71
C ILE A 258 0.28 8.21 -1.79
N HIS A 259 1.41 7.53 -1.77
CA HIS A 259 2.54 7.78 -2.65
C HIS A 259 2.77 6.59 -3.59
N LEU A 260 2.76 6.86 -4.88
CA LEU A 260 3.03 5.91 -5.95
C LEU A 260 4.36 6.26 -6.61
N GLN A 261 5.23 5.27 -6.77
CA GLN A 261 6.54 5.43 -7.38
C GLN A 261 6.82 4.34 -8.39
N ALA A 262 7.56 4.70 -9.44
CA ALA A 262 8.24 3.76 -10.32
C ALA A 262 9.74 4.00 -10.19
N GLY A 263 10.47 2.99 -9.72
CA GLY A 263 11.91 3.12 -9.47
C GLY A 263 12.72 2.33 -10.48
N TRP A 264 13.87 2.88 -10.88
CA TRP A 264 14.88 2.21 -11.70
C TRP A 264 16.18 2.08 -10.92
N TYR A 265 16.69 0.86 -10.88
CA TYR A 265 18.01 0.61 -10.29
C TYR A 265 19.11 1.21 -11.15
N THR A 266 20.01 1.94 -10.48
CA THR A 266 21.21 2.52 -11.10
C THR A 266 22.37 1.52 -10.95
N GLY A 267 23.13 1.33 -12.04
CA GLY A 267 24.28 0.44 -12.06
C GLY A 267 24.05 -0.85 -12.84
N ARG A 268 25.06 -1.20 -13.65
CA ARG A 268 25.16 -2.45 -14.41
C ARG A 268 26.01 -3.42 -13.60
N GLY A 269 25.42 -4.20 -12.74
CA GLY A 269 26.16 -5.21 -11.96
C GLY A 269 25.52 -6.59 -12.08
N ARG A 270 26.20 -7.60 -11.58
CA ARG A 270 25.68 -8.98 -11.43
C ARG A 270 24.37 -9.06 -10.61
N ILE A 271 24.02 -7.99 -9.94
CA ILE A 271 22.75 -7.80 -9.22
C ILE A 271 21.53 -8.10 -10.10
N ASN A 272 21.55 -7.75 -11.39
CA ASN A 272 20.48 -8.02 -12.32
C ASN A 272 20.15 -9.51 -12.47
N ARG A 273 21.02 -10.41 -12.05
CA ARG A 273 20.78 -11.84 -12.03
C ARG A 273 19.82 -12.28 -10.94
N TYR A 274 19.73 -11.52 -9.85
CA TYR A 274 18.91 -11.80 -8.66
C TYR A 274 17.73 -10.83 -8.51
N VAL A 275 17.66 -9.80 -9.34
CA VAL A 275 16.56 -8.84 -9.38
C VAL A 275 15.72 -9.17 -10.61
N PRO A 276 14.43 -9.52 -10.45
CA PRO A 276 13.59 -10.01 -11.56
C PRO A 276 13.30 -8.94 -12.63
N ALA A 277 13.57 -7.67 -12.35
CA ALA A 277 13.43 -6.55 -13.30
C ALA A 277 14.34 -5.39 -12.90
N PRO A 278 14.82 -4.58 -13.89
CA PRO A 278 15.61 -3.37 -13.59
C PRO A 278 14.79 -2.23 -12.99
N TRP A 279 13.50 -2.42 -12.87
CA TRP A 279 12.54 -1.45 -12.31
C TRP A 279 11.60 -2.11 -11.32
N TYR A 280 11.01 -1.29 -10.46
CA TYR A 280 10.00 -1.71 -9.48
C TYR A 280 8.89 -0.67 -9.35
N GLY A 281 7.72 -1.12 -8.93
CA GLY A 281 6.64 -0.28 -8.43
C GLY A 281 6.68 -0.21 -6.90
N ARG A 282 6.32 0.93 -6.33
CA ARG A 282 6.14 1.08 -4.89
C ARG A 282 4.87 1.85 -4.59
N LEU A 283 4.06 1.30 -3.70
CA LEU A 283 2.94 1.98 -3.06
C LEU A 283 3.32 2.22 -1.60
N THR A 284 3.30 3.48 -1.16
CA THR A 284 3.54 3.83 0.23
C THR A 284 2.35 4.59 0.79
N THR A 285 1.85 4.15 1.94
CA THR A 285 0.93 4.94 2.76
C THR A 285 1.73 5.59 3.87
N ARG A 286 1.69 6.93 3.96
CA ARG A 286 2.38 7.73 4.98
C ARG A 286 1.39 8.41 5.89
N TYR A 287 1.73 8.50 7.15
CA TYR A 287 1.05 9.36 8.12
C TYR A 287 2.00 10.47 8.56
N TYR A 288 1.63 11.71 8.28
CA TYR A 288 2.38 12.90 8.65
C TYR A 288 1.95 13.37 10.04
N LEU A 289 2.88 13.32 10.98
CA LEU A 289 2.68 13.81 12.33
C LEU A 289 2.63 15.35 12.37
N PRO A 290 2.15 15.97 13.45
CA PRO A 290 2.26 17.40 13.64
C PRO A 290 3.71 17.88 13.50
N PRO A 291 3.93 19.15 13.09
CA PRO A 291 5.28 19.71 13.06
C PRO A 291 5.97 19.61 14.41
N LEU A 292 7.28 19.39 14.40
CA LEU A 292 8.09 19.42 15.61
C LEU A 292 8.24 20.86 16.09
N PHE A 293 7.75 21.12 17.30
CA PHE A 293 7.75 22.47 17.91
C PHE A 293 7.09 23.50 16.96
N SER A 294 7.66 24.69 16.83
CA SER A 294 7.25 25.74 15.88
C SER A 294 7.96 25.67 14.52
N SER A 295 8.64 24.56 14.21
CA SER A 295 9.41 24.40 12.97
C SER A 295 8.55 23.95 11.78
N SER A 296 9.10 24.05 10.57
CA SER A 296 8.50 23.45 9.36
C SER A 296 8.74 21.93 9.25
N VAL A 297 9.58 21.37 10.13
CA VAL A 297 9.95 19.95 10.10
C VAL A 297 8.81 19.08 10.61
N ARG A 298 8.37 18.13 9.80
CA ARG A 298 7.30 17.19 10.16
C ARG A 298 7.80 15.76 10.10
N PRO A 299 7.73 15.02 11.21
CA PRO A 299 7.95 13.57 11.18
C PRO A 299 6.84 12.87 10.40
N TRP A 300 7.19 11.72 9.86
CA TRP A 300 6.22 10.84 9.24
C TRP A 300 6.60 9.37 9.47
N ALA A 301 5.59 8.52 9.47
CA ALA A 301 5.72 7.08 9.48
C ALA A 301 4.93 6.49 8.31
N GLY A 302 5.33 5.34 7.79
CA GLY A 302 4.63 4.74 6.67
C GLY A 302 4.90 3.25 6.50
N VAL A 303 4.07 2.64 5.66
CA VAL A 303 4.22 1.28 5.19
C VAL A 303 4.33 1.31 3.67
N ALA A 304 5.34 0.65 3.14
CA ALA A 304 5.62 0.57 1.72
C ALA A 304 5.55 -0.88 1.24
N LEU A 305 4.78 -1.11 0.18
CA LEU A 305 4.81 -2.34 -0.61
C LEU A 305 5.66 -2.09 -1.85
N LYS A 306 6.76 -2.82 -2.00
CA LYS A 306 7.64 -2.79 -3.16
C LYS A 306 7.45 -4.07 -3.97
N ALA A 307 7.26 -3.95 -5.27
CA ALA A 307 7.01 -5.06 -6.16
C ALA A 307 7.80 -4.94 -7.46
N HIS A 308 8.28 -6.08 -7.97
CA HIS A 308 8.84 -6.23 -9.31
C HIS A 308 7.79 -6.89 -10.20
N ARG A 309 7.32 -6.15 -11.22
CA ARG A 309 6.16 -6.60 -12.02
C ARG A 309 4.94 -6.84 -11.10
N VAL A 310 4.49 -8.09 -10.99
CA VAL A 310 3.34 -8.49 -10.17
C VAL A 310 3.73 -9.16 -8.84
N ASN A 311 5.03 -9.39 -8.60
CA ASN A 311 5.52 -10.09 -7.42
C ASN A 311 5.97 -9.09 -6.35
N ALA A 312 5.37 -9.16 -5.17
CA ALA A 312 5.80 -8.40 -4.01
C ALA A 312 7.22 -8.83 -3.59
N GLU A 313 8.16 -7.89 -3.57
CA GLU A 313 9.51 -8.11 -3.07
C GLU A 313 9.56 -8.02 -1.56
N MET A 314 8.95 -6.98 -1.01
CA MET A 314 8.92 -6.74 0.44
C MET A 314 7.83 -5.77 0.86
N ILE A 315 7.46 -5.87 2.13
CA ILE A 315 6.71 -4.85 2.86
C ILE A 315 7.69 -4.21 3.84
N ALA A 316 7.87 -2.91 3.74
CA ALA A 316 8.82 -2.15 4.57
C ALA A 316 8.09 -1.17 5.48
N LEU A 317 8.53 -1.09 6.72
CA LEU A 317 8.22 0.03 7.61
C LEU A 317 9.16 1.20 7.25
N GLN A 318 8.63 2.39 7.24
CA GLN A 318 9.36 3.61 6.92
C GLN A 318 9.14 4.68 7.98
N LEU A 319 10.20 5.40 8.30
CA LEU A 319 10.17 6.56 9.20
C LEU A 319 11.00 7.67 8.59
N GLY A 320 10.64 8.92 8.86
CA GLY A 320 11.43 10.03 8.35
C GLY A 320 10.92 11.41 8.73
N LEU A 321 11.52 12.40 8.07
CA LEU A 321 11.25 13.83 8.26
C LEU A 321 10.96 14.47 6.91
N THR A 322 10.09 15.47 6.88
CA THR A 322 9.89 16.37 5.73
C THR A 322 10.13 17.81 6.14
N LEU A 323 10.78 18.58 5.23
CA LEU A 323 11.16 19.99 5.40
C LEU A 323 10.36 20.90 4.48
#